data_3d90a190444f2be3be080b4268e70744
#
_entry.id   3d90a190444f2be3be080b4268e70744
#
_cell.length_a   1.000
_cell.length_b   1.000
_cell.length_c   1.000
_cell.angle_alpha   90.00
_cell.angle_beta   90.00
_cell.angle_gamma   90.00
#
_symmetry.space_group_name_H-M   'P 1'
#
loop_
_entity.id
_entity.type
_entity.pdbx_description
1 polymer ?
#
loop_
_entity_poly.entity_id
_entity_poly.type
_entity_poly.pdbx_seq_one_letter_code
_entity_poly.pdbx_strand_id
1 'polypeptide(L)'
;MILAETLKKAVRFFPRKQAIVCGGKRWTYQEFFDRINRLSRYLKYLGVEKDDKVAILHSNCHYFLEAYYGIAQIGAISVPINYRLSATEINFILRDSESKILIADPIFQEQVDANKEQVPGIEKVLWTREGRGSSWLSKKQETSGEEDRDLNYEMALHQMDADALPEPQISDQDLAQIYYTSGTTGRPKGVMLSHRNVYTHALGAIAEIHLTDSDVWAHVAPLFHLADAWATWSITWVGGTHVLLRDFVPKVVLETIEREKVTVTNLIPTMLNLMVNHPDAGKYDYRSLRVLLSGGAPIAPEVIRKIVETFKCDYIQTYGMTETSPYLTLSILKDHLRKLSYEDQLRFKSKTGREFIGVELKVVNDRGEEIKKDEKEVGEIIARGDIVTKGYWKLPEETEKSIRDGWLYTGDLAVMDEEGYVTIVDRKKDMILTGGENVYSTEVENILYMHPAILECAVVGVPDQKWGEAVRGIVVLKPGQKATEGEIIQFCKERMAHYKAPKSIGFVDALPRTGSGKIHKKGLRDSYWAGYEKKVH
;
A
#
# COMPACT_ATOMS: atom_id res chain seq x y z
N MET A 1 2.13 -17.57 -17.05
CA MET A 1 1.83 -16.23 -17.62
C MET A 1 2.74 -15.21 -16.97
N ILE A 2 3.19 -14.20 -17.70
CA ILE A 2 3.99 -13.10 -17.18
C ILE A 2 3.21 -11.77 -17.22
N LEU A 3 3.61 -10.79 -16.42
CA LEU A 3 2.90 -9.52 -16.28
C LEU A 3 2.76 -8.74 -17.59
N ALA A 4 3.78 -8.76 -18.45
CA ALA A 4 3.74 -8.08 -19.74
C ALA A 4 2.60 -8.57 -20.67
N GLU A 5 2.14 -9.81 -20.51
CA GLU A 5 1.05 -10.37 -21.33
C GLU A 5 -0.29 -9.65 -21.07
N THR A 6 -0.48 -9.06 -19.91
CA THR A 6 -1.70 -8.29 -19.60
C THR A 6 -1.85 -7.09 -20.55
N LEU A 7 -0.76 -6.37 -20.80
CA LEU A 7 -0.73 -5.23 -21.71
C LEU A 7 -0.84 -5.66 -23.17
N LYS A 8 -0.12 -6.71 -23.59
CA LYS A 8 -0.24 -7.25 -24.96
C LYS A 8 -1.68 -7.63 -25.30
N LYS A 9 -2.38 -8.24 -24.32
CA LYS A 9 -3.81 -8.53 -24.47
C LYS A 9 -4.65 -7.28 -24.61
N ALA A 10 -4.44 -6.28 -23.75
CA ALA A 10 -5.19 -5.03 -23.78
C ALA A 10 -5.01 -4.28 -25.11
N VAL A 11 -3.79 -4.19 -25.62
CA VAL A 11 -3.51 -3.57 -26.93
C VAL A 11 -4.19 -4.31 -28.07
N ARG A 12 -4.18 -5.64 -28.05
CA ARG A 12 -4.83 -6.45 -29.09
C ARG A 12 -6.35 -6.20 -29.17
N PHE A 13 -7.02 -6.00 -28.02
CA PHE A 13 -8.46 -5.80 -27.99
C PHE A 13 -8.89 -4.34 -28.02
N PHE A 14 -8.09 -3.44 -27.43
CA PHE A 14 -8.47 -2.04 -27.19
C PHE A 14 -7.40 -1.03 -27.64
N PRO A 15 -6.76 -1.15 -28.81
CA PRO A 15 -5.59 -0.33 -29.18
C PRO A 15 -5.86 1.18 -29.14
N ARG A 16 -7.07 1.60 -29.52
CA ARG A 16 -7.48 3.01 -29.60
C ARG A 16 -8.14 3.55 -28.33
N LYS A 17 -8.41 2.68 -27.36
CA LYS A 17 -9.03 3.09 -26.10
C LYS A 17 -8.03 3.82 -25.23
N GLN A 18 -8.51 4.83 -24.49
CA GLN A 18 -7.72 5.56 -23.53
C GLN A 18 -7.25 4.62 -22.41
N ALA A 19 -5.94 4.45 -22.29
CA ALA A 19 -5.30 3.66 -21.26
C ALA A 19 -4.94 4.52 -20.04
N ILE A 20 -4.39 5.71 -20.28
CA ILE A 20 -3.81 6.56 -19.24
C ILE A 20 -4.30 8.00 -19.35
N VAL A 21 -4.61 8.57 -18.18
CA VAL A 21 -4.82 9.99 -17.94
C VAL A 21 -3.84 10.43 -16.85
N CYS A 22 -2.96 11.38 -17.16
CA CYS A 22 -1.99 11.94 -16.22
C CYS A 22 -1.93 13.46 -16.41
N GLY A 23 -2.53 14.21 -15.48
CA GLY A 23 -2.69 15.65 -15.65
C GLY A 23 -3.46 15.99 -16.94
N GLY A 24 -2.87 16.82 -17.80
CA GLY A 24 -3.43 17.17 -19.11
C GLY A 24 -3.12 16.19 -20.25
N LYS A 25 -2.31 15.16 -19.98
CA LYS A 25 -1.85 14.18 -20.99
C LYS A 25 -2.73 12.94 -20.99
N ARG A 26 -2.92 12.36 -22.17
CA ARG A 26 -3.72 11.16 -22.40
C ARG A 26 -3.02 10.25 -23.40
N TRP A 27 -3.05 8.95 -23.16
CA TRP A 27 -2.50 7.95 -24.06
C TRP A 27 -3.51 6.84 -24.28
N THR A 28 -3.60 6.38 -25.53
CA THR A 28 -4.28 5.14 -25.89
C THR A 28 -3.44 3.93 -25.47
N TYR A 29 -4.03 2.74 -25.48
CA TYR A 29 -3.29 1.50 -25.20
C TYR A 29 -2.14 1.28 -26.21
N GLN A 30 -2.34 1.64 -27.50
CA GLN A 30 -1.29 1.53 -28.49
C GLN A 30 -0.12 2.48 -28.19
N GLU A 31 -0.40 3.75 -27.93
CA GLU A 31 0.63 4.74 -27.58
C GLU A 31 1.38 4.37 -26.32
N PHE A 32 0.67 3.86 -25.31
CA PHE A 32 1.26 3.39 -24.07
C PHE A 32 2.19 2.18 -24.32
N PHE A 33 1.75 1.22 -25.14
CA PHE A 33 2.55 0.05 -25.52
C PHE A 33 3.80 0.43 -26.31
N ASP A 34 3.68 1.35 -27.25
CA ASP A 34 4.81 1.83 -28.07
C ASP A 34 5.88 2.47 -27.18
N ARG A 35 5.48 3.26 -26.20
CA ARG A 35 6.40 3.87 -25.21
C ARG A 35 7.09 2.81 -24.36
N ILE A 36 6.36 1.79 -23.92
CA ILE A 36 6.92 0.67 -23.15
C ILE A 36 7.92 -0.14 -23.97
N ASN A 37 7.62 -0.43 -25.24
CA ASN A 37 8.56 -1.12 -26.11
C ASN A 37 9.87 -0.34 -26.30
N ARG A 38 9.76 0.98 -26.49
CA ARG A 38 10.92 1.88 -26.57
C ARG A 38 11.75 1.85 -25.30
N LEU A 39 11.09 1.94 -24.12
CA LEU A 39 11.76 1.84 -22.82
C LEU A 39 12.48 0.50 -22.67
N SER A 40 11.81 -0.59 -22.95
CA SER A 40 12.38 -1.94 -22.85
C SER A 40 13.62 -2.10 -23.74
N ARG A 41 13.56 -1.60 -25.00
CA ARG A 41 14.72 -1.59 -25.90
C ARG A 41 15.86 -0.74 -25.34
N TYR A 42 15.55 0.41 -24.78
CA TYR A 42 16.57 1.27 -24.23
C TYR A 42 17.23 0.66 -22.98
N LEU A 43 16.46 0.02 -22.11
CA LEU A 43 17.01 -0.73 -20.97
C LEU A 43 17.94 -1.87 -21.46
N LYS A 44 17.55 -2.60 -22.50
CA LYS A 44 18.42 -3.62 -23.14
C LYS A 44 19.69 -3.00 -23.73
N TYR A 45 19.58 -1.85 -24.39
CA TYR A 45 20.75 -1.11 -24.91
C TYR A 45 21.70 -0.69 -23.79
N LEU A 46 21.19 -0.34 -22.61
CA LEU A 46 21.99 -0.06 -21.42
C LEU A 46 22.55 -1.32 -20.74
N GLY A 47 22.37 -2.51 -21.30
CA GLY A 47 22.89 -3.76 -20.75
C GLY A 47 22.06 -4.37 -19.63
N VAL A 48 20.78 -3.96 -19.48
CA VAL A 48 19.87 -4.60 -18.51
C VAL A 48 19.47 -5.97 -19.05
N GLU A 49 19.72 -6.98 -18.25
CA GLU A 49 19.39 -8.37 -18.56
C GLU A 49 18.29 -8.90 -17.64
N LYS A 50 17.85 -10.14 -17.89
CA LYS A 50 16.96 -10.87 -16.99
C LYS A 50 17.56 -10.92 -15.58
N ASP A 51 16.70 -10.78 -14.57
CA ASP A 51 17.03 -10.77 -13.13
C ASP A 51 17.82 -9.52 -12.65
N ASP A 52 18.19 -8.59 -13.53
CA ASP A 52 18.73 -7.31 -13.14
C ASP A 52 17.64 -6.45 -12.48
N LYS A 53 18.04 -5.58 -11.56
CA LYS A 53 17.12 -4.72 -10.83
C LYS A 53 17.18 -3.30 -11.38
N VAL A 54 15.96 -2.75 -11.64
CA VAL A 54 15.78 -1.36 -12.04
C VAL A 54 14.93 -0.66 -10.99
N ALA A 55 15.51 0.33 -10.35
CA ALA A 55 14.83 1.11 -9.30
C ALA A 55 13.97 2.21 -9.91
N ILE A 56 12.86 2.54 -9.22
CA ILE A 56 11.92 3.59 -9.62
C ILE A 56 11.74 4.54 -8.44
N LEU A 57 12.18 5.80 -8.57
CA LEU A 57 12.02 6.86 -7.58
C LEU A 57 11.18 7.98 -8.17
N HIS A 58 9.86 7.83 -8.07
CA HIS A 58 8.92 8.74 -8.73
C HIS A 58 7.62 8.91 -7.93
N SER A 59 6.94 10.04 -8.11
CA SER A 59 5.54 10.22 -7.73
C SER A 59 4.62 9.51 -8.74
N ASN A 60 3.31 9.43 -8.43
CA ASN A 60 2.35 8.80 -9.34
C ASN A 60 2.29 9.51 -10.69
N CYS A 61 2.63 8.81 -11.75
CA CYS A 61 2.56 9.31 -13.13
C CYS A 61 2.67 8.17 -14.14
N HIS A 62 2.52 8.48 -15.43
CA HIS A 62 2.62 7.49 -16.51
C HIS A 62 4.01 6.83 -16.59
N TYR A 63 5.09 7.51 -16.26
CA TYR A 63 6.44 6.93 -16.24
C TYR A 63 6.55 5.76 -15.25
N PHE A 64 5.81 5.81 -14.15
CA PHE A 64 5.80 4.72 -13.18
C PHE A 64 5.19 3.45 -13.78
N LEU A 65 4.07 3.58 -14.49
CA LEU A 65 3.42 2.47 -15.15
C LEU A 65 4.25 1.96 -16.33
N GLU A 66 4.84 2.88 -17.12
CA GLU A 66 5.76 2.52 -18.21
C GLU A 66 6.95 1.72 -17.68
N ALA A 67 7.55 2.15 -16.56
CA ALA A 67 8.66 1.46 -15.92
C ALA A 67 8.26 0.05 -15.45
N TYR A 68 7.11 -0.11 -14.78
CA TYR A 68 6.63 -1.42 -14.35
C TYR A 68 6.53 -2.41 -15.52
N TYR A 69 5.90 -1.99 -16.63
CA TYR A 69 5.75 -2.86 -17.80
C TYR A 69 7.06 -3.04 -18.56
N GLY A 70 7.82 -1.98 -18.77
CA GLY A 70 9.06 -2.03 -19.55
C GLY A 70 10.13 -2.91 -18.89
N ILE A 71 10.23 -2.88 -17.57
CA ILE A 71 11.12 -3.72 -16.78
C ILE A 71 10.64 -5.18 -16.82
N ALA A 72 9.35 -5.43 -16.55
CA ALA A 72 8.78 -6.77 -16.55
C ALA A 72 8.85 -7.44 -17.93
N GLN A 73 8.76 -6.66 -19.03
CA GLN A 73 8.79 -7.17 -20.41
C GLN A 73 10.13 -7.79 -20.79
N ILE A 74 11.24 -7.36 -20.18
CA ILE A 74 12.58 -7.90 -20.43
C ILE A 74 13.05 -8.91 -19.37
N GLY A 75 12.19 -9.25 -18.42
CA GLY A 75 12.52 -10.17 -17.32
C GLY A 75 13.39 -9.57 -16.23
N ALA A 76 13.55 -8.25 -16.22
CA ALA A 76 14.18 -7.52 -15.13
C ALA A 76 13.21 -7.31 -13.96
N ILE A 77 13.73 -6.95 -12.81
CA ILE A 77 12.99 -6.83 -11.54
C ILE A 77 12.82 -5.36 -11.19
N SER A 78 11.58 -4.90 -11.00
CA SER A 78 11.32 -3.54 -10.57
C SER A 78 11.48 -3.38 -9.05
N VAL A 79 12.16 -2.29 -8.65
CA VAL A 79 12.36 -1.91 -7.24
C VAL A 79 11.74 -0.53 -7.02
N PRO A 80 10.44 -0.45 -6.73
CA PRO A 80 9.78 0.83 -6.46
C PRO A 80 10.21 1.37 -5.10
N ILE A 81 10.68 2.63 -5.09
CA ILE A 81 11.22 3.28 -3.90
C ILE A 81 10.23 4.31 -3.37
N ASN A 82 9.98 4.26 -2.08
CA ASN A 82 9.22 5.29 -1.40
C ASN A 82 10.01 6.61 -1.35
N TYR A 83 9.60 7.59 -2.14
CA TYR A 83 10.25 8.90 -2.26
C TYR A 83 10.21 9.76 -0.97
N ARG A 84 9.43 9.34 0.03
CA ARG A 84 9.34 10.02 1.34
C ARG A 84 10.42 9.56 2.32
N LEU A 85 11.21 8.57 1.94
CA LEU A 85 12.35 8.10 2.72
C LEU A 85 13.50 9.11 2.70
N SER A 86 14.32 9.08 3.73
CA SER A 86 15.57 9.84 3.76
C SER A 86 16.54 9.35 2.69
N ALA A 87 17.49 10.20 2.30
CA ALA A 87 18.52 9.83 1.36
C ALA A 87 19.29 8.57 1.81
N THR A 88 19.59 8.43 3.10
CA THR A 88 20.27 7.25 3.67
C THR A 88 19.45 5.96 3.48
N GLU A 89 18.14 6.03 3.68
CA GLU A 89 17.25 4.87 3.47
C GLU A 89 17.12 4.50 1.99
N ILE A 90 17.02 5.50 1.11
CA ILE A 90 17.01 5.29 -0.35
C ILE A 90 18.30 4.60 -0.79
N ASN A 91 19.45 5.06 -0.29
CA ASN A 91 20.75 4.44 -0.56
C ASN A 91 20.84 3.01 -0.09
N PHE A 92 20.33 2.74 1.11
CA PHE A 92 20.28 1.37 1.61
C PHE A 92 19.51 0.48 0.62
N ILE A 93 18.35 0.92 0.15
CA ILE A 93 17.53 0.14 -0.79
C ILE A 93 18.25 -0.07 -2.12
N LEU A 94 18.85 0.96 -2.69
CA LEU A 94 19.58 0.87 -3.96
C LEU A 94 20.78 -0.10 -3.89
N ARG A 95 21.50 -0.09 -2.78
CA ARG A 95 22.64 -0.99 -2.55
C ARG A 95 22.22 -2.41 -2.25
N ASP A 96 21.25 -2.59 -1.36
CA ASP A 96 20.76 -3.91 -0.94
C ASP A 96 20.08 -4.66 -2.09
N SER A 97 19.28 -3.96 -2.89
CA SER A 97 18.64 -4.50 -4.08
C SER A 97 19.61 -4.78 -5.23
N GLU A 98 20.82 -4.21 -5.20
CA GLU A 98 21.80 -4.27 -6.33
C GLU A 98 21.19 -3.69 -7.62
N SER A 99 20.45 -2.60 -7.51
CA SER A 99 19.86 -1.95 -8.68
C SER A 99 20.95 -1.36 -9.59
N LYS A 100 20.88 -1.65 -10.90
CA LYS A 100 21.82 -1.14 -11.92
C LYS A 100 21.40 0.21 -12.48
N ILE A 101 20.09 0.36 -12.72
CA ILE A 101 19.49 1.57 -13.31
C ILE A 101 18.51 2.17 -12.32
N LEU A 102 18.46 3.51 -12.30
CA LEU A 102 17.47 4.28 -11.56
C LEU A 102 16.64 5.11 -12.54
N ILE A 103 15.31 4.95 -12.54
CA ILE A 103 14.37 5.85 -13.22
C ILE A 103 13.83 6.82 -12.18
N ALA A 104 14.06 8.13 -12.34
CA ALA A 104 13.77 9.10 -11.30
C ALA A 104 13.09 10.39 -11.81
N ASP A 105 12.25 10.97 -10.94
CA ASP A 105 11.72 12.32 -11.12
C ASP A 105 12.82 13.34 -10.71
N PRO A 106 13.11 14.36 -11.53
CA PRO A 106 14.12 15.38 -11.22
C PRO A 106 13.90 16.14 -9.91
N ILE A 107 12.69 16.11 -9.35
CA ILE A 107 12.44 16.74 -8.03
C ILE A 107 13.22 16.06 -6.89
N PHE A 108 13.65 14.80 -7.09
CA PHE A 108 14.44 14.03 -6.13
C PHE A 108 15.95 14.08 -6.40
N GLN A 109 16.39 14.99 -7.29
CA GLN A 109 17.79 15.08 -7.70
C GLN A 109 18.75 15.27 -6.52
N GLU A 110 18.42 16.15 -5.58
CA GLU A 110 19.26 16.39 -4.40
C GLU A 110 19.46 15.11 -3.58
N GLN A 111 18.41 14.30 -3.44
CA GLN A 111 18.48 13.01 -2.73
C GLN A 111 19.31 11.99 -3.49
N VAL A 112 19.28 11.99 -4.81
CA VAL A 112 20.08 11.10 -5.66
C VAL A 112 21.54 11.56 -5.69
N ASP A 113 21.80 12.86 -5.86
CA ASP A 113 23.15 13.42 -5.98
C ASP A 113 23.93 13.37 -4.65
N ALA A 114 23.26 13.61 -3.51
CA ALA A 114 23.88 13.50 -2.19
C ALA A 114 24.50 12.12 -1.93
N ASN A 115 24.23 11.15 -2.78
CA ASN A 115 24.54 9.75 -2.57
C ASN A 115 25.23 9.06 -3.76
N LYS A 116 25.54 9.81 -4.83
CA LYS A 116 26.17 9.26 -6.05
C LYS A 116 27.42 8.43 -5.76
N GLU A 117 28.27 8.91 -4.85
CA GLU A 117 29.51 8.22 -4.47
C GLU A 117 29.26 7.00 -3.58
N GLN A 118 28.13 6.97 -2.86
CA GLN A 118 27.79 5.90 -1.92
C GLN A 118 27.08 4.72 -2.57
N VAL A 119 26.57 4.88 -3.80
CA VAL A 119 25.87 3.81 -4.54
C VAL A 119 26.56 3.55 -5.88
N PRO A 120 27.75 2.96 -5.89
CA PRO A 120 28.53 2.70 -7.12
C PRO A 120 27.85 1.70 -8.06
N GLY A 121 26.88 0.91 -7.55
CA GLY A 121 26.11 -0.06 -8.35
C GLY A 121 25.10 0.57 -9.32
N ILE A 122 24.71 1.83 -9.13
CA ILE A 122 23.87 2.54 -10.10
C ILE A 122 24.72 3.04 -11.26
N GLU A 123 24.62 2.36 -12.39
CA GLU A 123 25.39 2.67 -13.59
C GLU A 123 24.84 3.89 -14.33
N LYS A 124 23.50 3.97 -14.47
CA LYS A 124 22.80 5.07 -15.16
C LYS A 124 21.55 5.51 -14.42
N VAL A 125 21.23 6.81 -14.53
CA VAL A 125 19.99 7.41 -14.03
C VAL A 125 19.21 7.97 -15.21
N LEU A 126 17.98 7.50 -15.43
CA LEU A 126 17.04 8.02 -16.42
C LEU A 126 16.13 9.05 -15.75
N TRP A 127 16.40 10.32 -16.02
CA TRP A 127 15.59 11.42 -15.52
C TRP A 127 14.37 11.69 -16.39
N THR A 128 13.18 11.70 -15.79
CA THR A 128 11.92 12.03 -16.49
C THR A 128 11.76 13.54 -16.67
N ARG A 129 10.82 13.97 -17.54
CA ARG A 129 10.62 15.41 -17.81
C ARG A 129 9.58 16.10 -16.91
N GLU A 130 8.88 15.40 -16.07
CA GLU A 130 7.82 15.98 -15.25
C GLU A 130 8.33 16.48 -13.89
N GLY A 131 9.04 17.61 -13.91
CA GLY A 131 9.47 18.32 -12.71
C GLY A 131 9.95 19.73 -13.04
N ARG A 132 9.94 20.62 -12.05
CA ARG A 132 10.37 22.05 -12.22
C ARG A 132 11.86 22.23 -12.54
N GLY A 133 12.62 21.14 -12.79
CA GLY A 133 14.05 21.15 -13.05
C GLY A 133 14.50 20.83 -14.49
N SER A 134 13.58 20.70 -15.44
CA SER A 134 13.88 20.24 -16.82
C SER A 134 14.83 21.16 -17.64
N SER A 135 15.06 22.40 -17.22
CA SER A 135 16.04 23.30 -17.86
C SER A 135 17.49 22.92 -17.60
N TRP A 136 17.75 22.08 -16.62
CA TRP A 136 19.08 21.64 -16.20
C TRP A 136 19.66 20.56 -17.13
N LEU A 137 18.84 19.60 -17.57
CA LEU A 137 19.28 18.54 -18.49
C LEU A 137 19.71 19.08 -19.85
N SER A 138 19.07 20.15 -20.34
CA SER A 138 19.44 20.77 -21.62
C SER A 138 20.80 21.49 -21.61
N LYS A 139 21.23 21.99 -20.45
CA LYS A 139 22.52 22.70 -20.32
C LYS A 139 23.73 21.76 -20.16
N LYS A 140 23.52 20.54 -19.62
CA LYS A 140 24.62 19.61 -19.34
C LYS A 140 25.01 18.74 -20.55
N GLN A 141 24.06 18.50 -21.47
CA GLN A 141 24.31 17.70 -22.68
C GLN A 141 25.18 18.39 -23.76
N GLU A 142 25.39 19.71 -23.66
CA GLU A 142 26.26 20.43 -24.61
C GLU A 142 27.77 20.36 -24.27
N THR A 143 28.15 19.78 -23.14
CA THR A 143 29.53 19.94 -22.59
C THR A 143 30.28 18.66 -22.24
N SER A 144 29.72 17.43 -22.37
CA SER A 144 30.44 16.24 -21.92
C SER A 144 30.68 15.20 -23.01
N GLY A 145 31.93 14.90 -23.26
CA GLY A 145 32.43 13.79 -24.08
C GLY A 145 32.74 12.52 -23.27
N GLU A 146 32.36 12.42 -22.01
CA GLU A 146 32.46 11.24 -21.17
C GLU A 146 31.09 10.54 -21.06
N GLU A 147 31.10 9.20 -20.86
CA GLU A 147 29.88 8.40 -20.65
C GLU A 147 29.02 8.99 -19.53
N ASP A 148 28.03 9.82 -19.90
CA ASP A 148 27.21 10.53 -18.94
C ASP A 148 26.32 9.53 -18.17
N ARG A 149 26.42 9.54 -16.84
CA ARG A 149 25.57 8.72 -15.95
C ARG A 149 24.11 9.18 -15.98
N ASP A 150 23.90 10.46 -16.28
CA ASP A 150 22.59 11.11 -16.26
C ASP A 150 21.99 11.16 -17.67
N LEU A 151 20.88 10.45 -17.90
CA LEU A 151 20.21 10.30 -19.19
C LEU A 151 18.82 10.92 -19.16
N ASN A 152 18.37 11.45 -20.30
CA ASN A 152 17.01 11.97 -20.43
C ASN A 152 16.06 10.86 -20.91
N TYR A 153 15.02 10.55 -20.14
CA TYR A 153 14.06 9.49 -20.43
C TYR A 153 13.35 9.67 -21.79
N GLU A 154 12.83 10.84 -22.09
CA GLU A 154 12.11 11.07 -23.35
C GLU A 154 13.03 11.00 -24.56
N MET A 155 14.25 11.53 -24.45
CA MET A 155 15.26 11.41 -25.52
C MET A 155 15.67 9.96 -25.70
N ALA A 156 15.81 9.20 -24.63
CA ALA A 156 16.08 7.77 -24.66
C ALA A 156 15.01 7.00 -25.45
N LEU A 157 13.73 7.29 -25.18
CA LEU A 157 12.64 6.67 -25.92
C LEU A 157 12.64 7.06 -27.40
N HIS A 158 12.93 8.31 -27.72
CA HIS A 158 12.97 8.78 -29.12
C HIS A 158 14.07 8.11 -29.99
N GLN A 159 15.10 7.57 -29.35
CA GLN A 159 16.19 6.86 -30.05
C GLN A 159 15.82 5.40 -30.40
N MET A 160 14.73 4.87 -29.88
CA MET A 160 14.34 3.47 -30.03
C MET A 160 13.08 3.31 -30.87
N ASP A 161 13.03 2.21 -31.65
CA ASP A 161 11.83 1.81 -32.34
C ASP A 161 10.77 1.27 -31.37
N ALA A 162 9.51 1.39 -31.76
CA ALA A 162 8.37 0.88 -30.98
C ALA A 162 8.04 -0.60 -31.28
N ASP A 163 8.78 -1.26 -32.16
CA ASP A 163 8.54 -2.65 -32.53
C ASP A 163 8.58 -3.57 -31.29
N ALA A 164 7.81 -4.63 -31.33
CA ALA A 164 7.82 -5.63 -30.26
C ALA A 164 9.22 -6.25 -30.11
N LEU A 165 9.64 -6.42 -28.86
CA LEU A 165 10.87 -7.14 -28.54
C LEU A 165 10.68 -8.65 -28.78
N PRO A 166 11.76 -9.38 -29.13
CA PRO A 166 11.75 -10.82 -29.02
C PRO A 166 11.32 -11.25 -27.62
N GLU A 167 10.47 -12.28 -27.53
CA GLU A 167 9.99 -12.75 -26.23
C GLU A 167 11.16 -13.34 -25.42
N PRO A 168 11.47 -12.76 -24.24
CA PRO A 168 12.46 -13.33 -23.36
C PRO A 168 11.94 -14.64 -22.76
N GLN A 169 12.84 -15.56 -22.44
CA GLN A 169 12.47 -16.76 -21.69
C GLN A 169 12.24 -16.41 -20.22
N ILE A 170 11.01 -16.01 -19.89
CA ILE A 170 10.58 -15.66 -18.52
C ILE A 170 9.59 -16.72 -18.04
N SER A 171 9.88 -17.29 -16.88
CA SER A 171 8.96 -18.14 -16.13
C SER A 171 8.05 -17.27 -15.26
N ASP A 172 6.85 -17.73 -14.98
CA ASP A 172 5.99 -17.08 -13.99
C ASP A 172 6.51 -17.20 -12.55
N GLN A 173 7.48 -18.09 -12.34
CA GLN A 173 8.20 -18.22 -11.07
C GLN A 173 9.37 -17.23 -10.92
N ASP A 174 9.78 -16.57 -12.01
CA ASP A 174 10.84 -15.56 -11.93
C ASP A 174 10.35 -14.35 -11.14
N LEU A 175 11.28 -13.66 -10.48
CA LEU A 175 10.95 -12.44 -9.74
C LEU A 175 10.56 -11.33 -10.71
N ALA A 176 9.51 -10.59 -10.36
CA ALA A 176 9.05 -9.42 -11.09
C ALA A 176 9.29 -8.14 -10.33
N GLN A 177 9.17 -8.18 -9.00
CA GLN A 177 9.20 -7.00 -8.15
C GLN A 177 9.84 -7.30 -6.80
N ILE A 178 10.54 -6.30 -6.24
CA ILE A 178 11.01 -6.30 -4.85
C ILE A 178 10.51 -5.01 -4.19
N TYR A 179 9.58 -5.16 -3.22
CA TYR A 179 9.07 -4.03 -2.45
C TYR A 179 9.74 -3.97 -1.07
N TYR A 180 10.33 -2.83 -0.75
CA TYR A 180 10.92 -2.63 0.57
C TYR A 180 9.88 -2.14 1.58
N THR A 181 9.74 -2.90 2.67
CA THR A 181 8.85 -2.58 3.78
C THR A 181 9.65 -2.17 5.01
N SER A 182 9.04 -1.35 5.89
CA SER A 182 9.65 -1.00 7.17
C SER A 182 9.72 -2.24 8.07
N GLY A 183 10.88 -2.86 8.15
CA GLY A 183 11.11 -4.02 9.01
C GLY A 183 10.92 -3.73 10.50
N THR A 184 10.54 -4.74 11.27
CA THR A 184 10.45 -4.67 12.75
C THR A 184 11.80 -4.41 13.41
N THR A 185 12.89 -4.77 12.74
CA THR A 185 14.30 -4.63 13.19
C THR A 185 14.90 -3.25 12.91
N GLY A 186 14.16 -2.33 12.29
CA GLY A 186 14.61 -0.97 11.96
C GLY A 186 15.28 -0.81 10.59
N ARG A 187 15.64 -1.91 9.91
CA ARG A 187 16.11 -1.86 8.51
C ARG A 187 14.98 -2.32 7.56
N PRO A 188 14.80 -1.67 6.40
CA PRO A 188 13.84 -2.13 5.40
C PRO A 188 14.16 -3.55 4.93
N LYS A 189 13.10 -4.35 4.66
CA LYS A 189 13.20 -5.70 4.11
C LYS A 189 12.61 -5.73 2.72
N GLY A 190 13.32 -6.27 1.74
CA GLY A 190 12.84 -6.43 0.36
C GLY A 190 11.95 -7.67 0.23
N VAL A 191 10.66 -7.49 0.03
CA VAL A 191 9.70 -8.58 -0.21
C VAL A 191 9.77 -8.99 -1.68
N MET A 192 10.05 -10.26 -1.94
CA MET A 192 10.21 -10.83 -3.28
C MET A 192 8.88 -11.28 -3.87
N LEU A 193 8.44 -10.68 -4.96
CA LEU A 193 7.22 -11.06 -5.67
C LEU A 193 7.54 -11.57 -7.08
N SER A 194 7.12 -12.81 -7.37
CA SER A 194 7.22 -13.40 -8.70
C SER A 194 6.10 -12.87 -9.61
N HIS A 195 6.25 -13.09 -10.92
CA HIS A 195 5.16 -12.85 -11.87
C HIS A 195 3.89 -13.60 -11.44
N ARG A 196 4.01 -14.84 -10.94
CA ARG A 196 2.86 -15.64 -10.46
C ARG A 196 2.15 -14.96 -9.30
N ASN A 197 2.86 -14.51 -8.29
CA ASN A 197 2.24 -13.84 -7.14
C ASN A 197 1.37 -12.67 -7.59
N VAL A 198 1.92 -11.81 -8.44
CA VAL A 198 1.27 -10.55 -8.86
C VAL A 198 0.11 -10.82 -9.82
N TYR A 199 0.26 -11.72 -10.82
CA TYR A 199 -0.85 -11.95 -11.74
C TYR A 199 -1.99 -12.75 -11.12
N THR A 200 -1.69 -13.70 -10.20
CA THR A 200 -2.74 -14.44 -9.49
C THR A 200 -3.58 -13.50 -8.65
N HIS A 201 -2.92 -12.56 -7.94
CA HIS A 201 -3.62 -11.51 -7.23
C HIS A 201 -4.47 -10.64 -8.18
N ALA A 202 -3.91 -10.23 -9.32
CA ALA A 202 -4.62 -9.41 -10.29
C ALA A 202 -5.90 -10.11 -10.82
N LEU A 203 -5.84 -11.40 -11.13
CA LEU A 203 -7.00 -12.20 -11.52
C LEU A 203 -8.04 -12.30 -10.41
N GLY A 204 -7.59 -12.56 -9.18
CA GLY A 204 -8.47 -12.60 -8.02
C GLY A 204 -9.20 -11.27 -7.81
N ALA A 205 -8.49 -10.15 -7.93
CA ALA A 205 -9.09 -8.82 -7.80
C ALA A 205 -10.09 -8.53 -8.93
N ILE A 206 -9.81 -8.92 -10.18
CA ILE A 206 -10.76 -8.82 -11.30
C ILE A 206 -12.04 -9.59 -10.98
N ALA A 207 -11.94 -10.81 -10.47
CA ALA A 207 -13.08 -11.65 -10.15
C ALA A 207 -13.89 -11.12 -8.96
N GLU A 208 -13.24 -10.76 -7.85
CA GLU A 208 -13.89 -10.33 -6.60
C GLU A 208 -14.54 -8.94 -6.71
N ILE A 209 -13.88 -8.01 -7.41
CA ILE A 209 -14.34 -6.61 -7.54
C ILE A 209 -15.15 -6.41 -8.83
N HIS A 210 -15.26 -7.44 -9.66
CA HIS A 210 -15.93 -7.41 -10.97
C HIS A 210 -15.39 -6.30 -11.89
N LEU A 211 -14.04 -6.25 -12.03
CA LEU A 211 -13.41 -5.26 -12.89
C LEU A 211 -13.63 -5.58 -14.37
N THR A 212 -13.93 -4.55 -15.14
CA THR A 212 -14.22 -4.63 -16.57
C THR A 212 -13.47 -3.56 -17.36
N ASP A 213 -13.57 -3.61 -18.67
CA ASP A 213 -12.98 -2.59 -19.54
C ASP A 213 -13.66 -1.21 -19.40
N SER A 214 -14.87 -1.14 -18.84
CA SER A 214 -15.54 0.13 -18.55
C SER A 214 -15.03 0.84 -17.29
N ASP A 215 -14.17 0.17 -16.50
CA ASP A 215 -13.69 0.76 -15.27
C ASP A 215 -12.61 1.83 -15.49
N VAL A 216 -12.71 2.88 -14.69
CA VAL A 216 -11.76 3.97 -14.58
C VAL A 216 -11.21 3.98 -13.16
N TRP A 217 -9.94 3.61 -13.01
CA TRP A 217 -9.26 3.54 -11.73
C TRP A 217 -8.47 4.81 -11.44
N ALA A 218 -8.74 5.46 -10.31
CA ALA A 218 -7.91 6.56 -9.85
C ALA A 218 -6.77 6.06 -8.93
N HIS A 219 -5.53 6.20 -9.40
CA HIS A 219 -4.32 5.98 -8.60
C HIS A 219 -4.05 7.21 -7.73
N VAL A 220 -4.58 7.20 -6.52
CA VAL A 220 -4.42 8.28 -5.54
C VAL A 220 -3.41 7.90 -4.46
N ALA A 221 -3.45 6.64 -4.02
CA ALA A 221 -2.41 6.11 -3.14
C ALA A 221 -1.10 5.92 -3.92
N PRO A 222 0.07 5.96 -3.25
CA PRO A 222 1.34 5.92 -3.95
C PRO A 222 1.60 4.60 -4.69
N LEU A 223 2.03 4.67 -5.95
CA LEU A 223 2.39 3.51 -6.78
C LEU A 223 3.66 2.79 -6.30
N PHE A 224 4.51 3.42 -5.48
CA PHE A 224 5.61 2.72 -4.84
C PHE A 224 5.14 1.77 -3.73
N HIS A 225 3.85 1.78 -3.39
CA HIS A 225 3.25 0.90 -2.39
C HIS A 225 2.24 -0.04 -3.05
N LEU A 226 2.37 -1.32 -2.75
CA LEU A 226 1.58 -2.36 -3.40
C LEU A 226 0.07 -2.22 -3.13
N ALA A 227 -0.35 -1.50 -2.09
CA ALA A 227 -1.75 -1.22 -1.79
C ALA A 227 -2.53 -0.60 -2.97
N ASP A 228 -1.87 0.13 -3.87
CA ASP A 228 -2.47 0.66 -5.10
C ASP A 228 -1.81 0.11 -6.38
N ALA A 229 -0.51 -0.19 -6.32
CA ALA A 229 0.26 -0.63 -7.49
C ALA A 229 -0.29 -1.90 -8.15
N TRP A 230 -0.94 -2.79 -7.40
CA TRP A 230 -1.57 -4.01 -7.93
C TRP A 230 -2.62 -3.71 -9.01
N ALA A 231 -3.32 -2.58 -8.89
CA ALA A 231 -4.35 -2.18 -9.84
C ALA A 231 -3.78 -1.90 -11.24
N THR A 232 -2.49 -1.56 -11.35
CA THR A 232 -1.79 -1.44 -12.63
C THR A 232 -2.03 -2.67 -13.50
N TRP A 233 -1.89 -3.85 -12.93
CA TRP A 233 -2.00 -5.12 -13.66
C TRP A 233 -3.45 -5.49 -13.96
N SER A 234 -4.33 -5.35 -12.96
CA SER A 234 -5.75 -5.72 -13.09
C SER A 234 -6.48 -4.83 -14.10
N ILE A 235 -6.33 -3.52 -13.96
CA ILE A 235 -7.01 -2.54 -14.82
C ILE A 235 -6.51 -2.63 -16.27
N THR A 236 -5.20 -2.74 -16.47
CA THR A 236 -4.65 -2.98 -17.80
C THR A 236 -5.18 -4.29 -18.39
N TRP A 237 -5.24 -5.37 -17.60
CA TRP A 237 -5.68 -6.68 -18.09
C TRP A 237 -7.09 -6.69 -18.64
N VAL A 238 -8.00 -5.97 -17.99
CA VAL A 238 -9.37 -5.84 -18.48
C VAL A 238 -9.54 -4.76 -19.56
N GLY A 239 -8.51 -3.93 -19.82
CA GLY A 239 -8.59 -2.82 -20.76
C GLY A 239 -9.27 -1.58 -20.17
N GLY A 240 -9.23 -1.39 -18.85
CA GLY A 240 -9.74 -0.21 -18.15
C GLY A 240 -8.88 1.03 -18.35
N THR A 241 -9.21 2.13 -17.70
CA THR A 241 -8.47 3.39 -17.78
C THR A 241 -7.80 3.72 -16.45
N HIS A 242 -6.53 4.10 -16.49
CA HIS A 242 -5.75 4.58 -15.35
C HIS A 242 -5.79 6.10 -15.29
N VAL A 243 -6.26 6.67 -14.19
CA VAL A 243 -6.21 8.11 -13.89
C VAL A 243 -5.19 8.32 -12.77
N LEU A 244 -4.11 9.03 -13.05
CA LEU A 244 -2.98 9.19 -12.15
C LEU A 244 -3.01 10.56 -11.48
N LEU A 245 -3.06 10.55 -10.15
CA LEU A 245 -2.95 11.74 -9.32
C LEU A 245 -1.59 11.73 -8.63
N ARG A 246 -0.80 12.78 -8.86
CA ARG A 246 0.56 12.91 -8.34
C ARG A 246 0.59 12.88 -6.82
N ASP A 247 -0.30 13.67 -6.21
CA ASP A 247 -0.38 13.84 -4.77
C ASP A 247 -1.83 13.76 -4.30
N PHE A 248 -2.03 13.34 -3.04
CA PHE A 248 -3.34 13.37 -2.43
C PHE A 248 -3.68 14.80 -1.94
N VAL A 249 -4.63 15.42 -2.61
CA VAL A 249 -5.29 16.67 -2.18
C VAL A 249 -6.80 16.39 -2.22
N PRO A 250 -7.53 16.42 -1.09
CA PRO A 250 -8.94 16.01 -1.03
C PRO A 250 -9.80 16.63 -2.14
N LYS A 251 -9.72 17.95 -2.31
CA LYS A 251 -10.47 18.66 -3.35
C LYS A 251 -10.16 18.15 -4.76
N VAL A 252 -8.88 17.97 -5.08
CA VAL A 252 -8.45 17.48 -6.41
C VAL A 252 -8.96 16.07 -6.67
N VAL A 253 -8.98 15.20 -5.65
CA VAL A 253 -9.53 13.84 -5.79
C VAL A 253 -11.03 13.90 -6.07
N LEU A 254 -11.80 14.70 -5.30
CA LEU A 254 -13.24 14.87 -5.48
C LEU A 254 -13.58 15.38 -6.89
N GLU A 255 -12.89 16.42 -7.36
CA GLU A 255 -13.00 16.97 -8.72
C GLU A 255 -12.65 15.93 -9.81
N THR A 256 -11.63 15.12 -9.56
CA THR A 256 -11.16 14.10 -10.51
C THR A 256 -12.17 12.96 -10.65
N ILE A 257 -12.82 12.55 -9.55
CA ILE A 257 -13.88 11.53 -9.60
C ILE A 257 -14.99 11.97 -10.56
N GLU A 258 -15.45 13.21 -10.46
CA GLU A 258 -16.47 13.75 -11.36
C GLU A 258 -15.97 13.92 -12.79
N ARG A 259 -14.83 14.59 -12.97
CA ARG A 259 -14.29 14.95 -14.29
C ARG A 259 -13.92 13.75 -15.14
N GLU A 260 -13.22 12.78 -14.54
CA GLU A 260 -12.71 11.59 -15.25
C GLU A 260 -13.66 10.40 -15.14
N LYS A 261 -14.84 10.58 -14.50
CA LYS A 261 -15.83 9.51 -14.28
C LYS A 261 -15.23 8.27 -13.64
N VAL A 262 -14.45 8.48 -12.58
CA VAL A 262 -13.82 7.39 -11.82
C VAL A 262 -14.86 6.42 -11.31
N THR A 263 -14.63 5.11 -11.51
CA THR A 263 -15.56 4.04 -11.10
C THR A 263 -15.07 3.30 -9.85
N VAL A 264 -13.77 3.17 -9.68
CA VAL A 264 -13.14 2.46 -8.57
C VAL A 264 -11.85 3.18 -8.13
N THR A 265 -11.60 3.22 -6.84
CA THR A 265 -10.30 3.67 -6.30
C THR A 265 -10.03 3.02 -4.94
N ASN A 266 -8.75 2.95 -4.56
CA ASN A 266 -8.32 2.47 -3.25
C ASN A 266 -7.68 3.62 -2.45
N LEU A 267 -8.21 3.86 -1.25
CA LEU A 267 -7.80 4.99 -0.40
C LEU A 267 -7.60 4.51 1.04
N ILE A 268 -6.60 5.03 1.72
CA ILE A 268 -6.43 4.74 3.15
C ILE A 268 -7.50 5.47 3.98
N PRO A 269 -7.89 4.96 5.18
CA PRO A 269 -8.94 5.54 6.01
C PRO A 269 -8.80 7.03 6.27
N THR A 270 -7.58 7.52 6.49
CA THR A 270 -7.32 8.96 6.73
C THR A 270 -7.63 9.82 5.50
N MET A 271 -7.34 9.36 4.29
CA MET A 271 -7.69 10.06 3.05
C MET A 271 -9.21 10.14 2.91
N LEU A 272 -9.91 9.02 3.12
CA LEU A 272 -11.37 8.98 3.07
C LEU A 272 -12.01 9.92 4.10
N ASN A 273 -11.50 9.92 5.34
CA ASN A 273 -11.99 10.81 6.37
C ASN A 273 -11.82 12.29 6.00
N LEU A 274 -10.67 12.66 5.41
CA LEU A 274 -10.44 14.02 4.92
C LEU A 274 -11.39 14.39 3.76
N MET A 275 -11.68 13.45 2.87
CA MET A 275 -12.59 13.69 1.74
C MET A 275 -14.04 13.87 2.18
N VAL A 276 -14.58 12.98 3.03
CA VAL A 276 -15.98 13.08 3.49
C VAL A 276 -16.25 14.27 4.42
N ASN A 277 -15.19 14.81 5.04
CA ASN A 277 -15.28 16.01 5.87
C ASN A 277 -14.89 17.29 5.11
N HIS A 278 -14.51 17.20 3.82
CA HIS A 278 -14.18 18.39 3.04
C HIS A 278 -15.42 19.24 2.77
N PRO A 279 -15.34 20.59 2.88
CA PRO A 279 -16.49 21.49 2.66
C PRO A 279 -17.14 21.34 1.27
N ASP A 280 -16.37 20.89 0.28
CA ASP A 280 -16.84 20.70 -1.08
C ASP A 280 -17.31 19.26 -1.36
N ALA A 281 -17.31 18.34 -0.39
CA ALA A 281 -17.67 16.94 -0.60
C ALA A 281 -19.06 16.74 -1.24
N GLY A 282 -20.01 17.60 -0.94
CA GLY A 282 -21.36 17.54 -1.52
C GLY A 282 -21.55 18.28 -2.86
N LYS A 283 -20.49 18.85 -3.45
CA LYS A 283 -20.60 19.69 -4.64
C LYS A 283 -20.40 18.94 -5.95
N TYR A 284 -19.88 17.72 -5.92
CA TYR A 284 -19.48 16.95 -7.10
C TYR A 284 -20.42 15.77 -7.37
N ASP A 285 -20.47 15.33 -8.62
CA ASP A 285 -21.23 14.17 -9.06
C ASP A 285 -20.40 12.89 -8.96
N TYR A 286 -20.77 12.01 -8.03
CA TYR A 286 -20.09 10.72 -7.80
C TYR A 286 -20.82 9.51 -8.40
N ARG A 287 -21.84 9.69 -9.25
CA ARG A 287 -22.64 8.59 -9.80
C ARG A 287 -21.84 7.57 -10.60
N SER A 288 -20.68 7.94 -11.10
CA SER A 288 -19.77 6.99 -11.77
C SER A 288 -19.08 6.05 -10.79
N LEU A 289 -18.87 6.49 -9.54
CA LEU A 289 -18.13 5.72 -8.54
C LEU A 289 -19.00 4.56 -8.04
N ARG A 290 -18.58 3.32 -8.33
CA ARG A 290 -19.32 2.12 -7.93
C ARG A 290 -18.76 1.45 -6.68
N VAL A 291 -17.43 1.54 -6.47
CA VAL A 291 -16.73 0.91 -5.34
C VAL A 291 -15.60 1.79 -4.83
N LEU A 292 -15.56 1.98 -3.51
CA LEU A 292 -14.42 2.50 -2.77
C LEU A 292 -13.78 1.36 -1.96
N LEU A 293 -12.53 1.08 -2.25
CA LEU A 293 -11.71 0.15 -1.49
C LEU A 293 -10.96 0.92 -0.41
N SER A 294 -10.79 0.33 0.77
CA SER A 294 -9.97 0.90 1.83
C SER A 294 -9.20 -0.16 2.59
N GLY A 295 -7.94 0.12 2.87
CA GLY A 295 -7.08 -0.81 3.61
C GLY A 295 -5.92 -0.12 4.30
N GLY A 296 -5.08 -0.95 4.92
CA GLY A 296 -3.87 -0.48 5.58
C GLY A 296 -4.04 -0.02 7.03
N ALA A 297 -5.28 0.24 7.48
CA ALA A 297 -5.61 0.51 8.87
C ALA A 297 -7.09 0.17 9.14
N PRO A 298 -7.49 -0.06 10.40
CA PRO A 298 -8.89 -0.16 10.77
C PRO A 298 -9.64 1.15 10.49
N ILE A 299 -10.95 1.03 10.27
CA ILE A 299 -11.84 2.18 10.07
C ILE A 299 -13.10 2.00 10.91
N ALA A 300 -13.53 3.08 11.58
CA ALA A 300 -14.72 3.04 12.40
C ALA A 300 -16.01 2.93 11.55
N PRO A 301 -17.02 2.15 11.98
CA PRO A 301 -18.29 1.99 11.25
C PRO A 301 -18.97 3.31 10.87
N GLU A 302 -18.91 4.31 11.74
CA GLU A 302 -19.47 5.64 11.48
C GLU A 302 -18.79 6.37 10.30
N VAL A 303 -17.51 6.16 10.11
CA VAL A 303 -16.78 6.72 8.96
C VAL A 303 -17.22 6.00 7.68
N ILE A 304 -17.40 4.68 7.73
CA ILE A 304 -17.92 3.89 6.60
C ILE A 304 -19.33 4.37 6.23
N ARG A 305 -20.20 4.55 7.22
CA ARG A 305 -21.53 5.11 7.01
C ARG A 305 -21.47 6.42 6.23
N LYS A 306 -20.65 7.35 6.70
CA LYS A 306 -20.47 8.65 6.08
C LYS A 306 -19.92 8.55 4.66
N ILE A 307 -19.00 7.61 4.39
CA ILE A 307 -18.47 7.33 3.05
C ILE A 307 -19.60 6.88 2.11
N VAL A 308 -20.37 5.86 2.52
CA VAL A 308 -21.47 5.31 1.71
C VAL A 308 -22.55 6.38 1.46
N GLU A 309 -22.89 7.18 2.46
CA GLU A 309 -23.87 8.26 2.34
C GLU A 309 -23.41 9.41 1.44
N THR A 310 -22.11 9.76 1.51
CA THR A 310 -21.54 10.85 0.71
C THR A 310 -21.38 10.46 -0.75
N PHE A 311 -20.77 9.30 -1.00
CA PHE A 311 -20.38 8.88 -2.36
C PHE A 311 -21.44 8.01 -3.05
N LYS A 312 -22.43 7.48 -2.31
CA LYS A 312 -23.51 6.60 -2.83
C LYS A 312 -22.95 5.38 -3.58
N CYS A 313 -21.79 4.86 -3.16
CA CYS A 313 -21.12 3.70 -3.75
C CYS A 313 -20.97 2.56 -2.76
N ASP A 314 -20.59 1.39 -3.24
CA ASP A 314 -20.19 0.29 -2.35
C ASP A 314 -18.86 0.58 -1.67
N TYR A 315 -18.71 0.06 -0.45
CA TYR A 315 -17.48 0.15 0.33
C TYR A 315 -16.96 -1.26 0.65
N ILE A 316 -15.68 -1.47 0.42
CA ILE A 316 -15.00 -2.74 0.70
C ILE A 316 -13.75 -2.45 1.55
N GLN A 317 -13.75 -2.96 2.78
CA GLN A 317 -12.54 -3.01 3.59
C GLN A 317 -11.63 -4.09 3.03
N THR A 318 -10.34 -3.76 2.88
CA THR A 318 -9.32 -4.68 2.39
C THR A 318 -8.24 -4.88 3.44
N TYR A 319 -7.77 -6.10 3.59
CA TYR A 319 -6.62 -6.41 4.44
C TYR A 319 -5.64 -7.29 3.69
N GLY A 320 -4.39 -7.07 4.00
CA GLY A 320 -3.26 -7.83 3.52
C GLY A 320 -1.96 -7.06 3.74
N MET A 321 -0.91 -7.55 3.15
CA MET A 321 0.44 -7.03 3.32
C MET A 321 1.24 -7.20 2.03
N THR A 322 2.40 -6.59 1.94
CA THR A 322 3.25 -6.72 0.74
C THR A 322 3.56 -8.18 0.43
N GLU A 323 3.75 -8.97 1.47
CA GLU A 323 4.03 -10.40 1.41
C GLU A 323 2.88 -11.24 0.80
N THR A 324 1.70 -10.65 0.58
CA THR A 324 0.50 -11.31 0.03
C THR A 324 -0.06 -10.66 -1.23
N SER A 325 0.66 -9.78 -1.90
CA SER A 325 0.49 -9.24 -3.27
C SER A 325 -0.71 -8.32 -3.59
N PRO A 326 -1.43 -7.59 -2.75
CA PRO A 326 -1.37 -7.53 -1.30
C PRO A 326 -2.53 -8.20 -0.55
N TYR A 327 -3.71 -8.47 -1.16
CA TYR A 327 -4.93 -8.79 -0.42
C TYR A 327 -4.99 -10.22 0.12
N LEU A 328 -5.32 -10.34 1.40
CA LEU A 328 -5.71 -11.58 2.05
C LEU A 328 -7.22 -11.68 2.26
N THR A 329 -7.88 -10.56 2.56
CA THR A 329 -9.32 -10.53 2.79
C THR A 329 -9.98 -9.29 2.21
N LEU A 330 -11.27 -9.44 1.88
CA LEU A 330 -12.16 -8.38 1.43
C LEU A 330 -13.49 -8.45 2.19
N SER A 331 -14.04 -7.31 2.62
CA SER A 331 -15.33 -7.26 3.32
C SER A 331 -16.54 -7.30 2.38
N ILE A 332 -16.42 -8.02 1.27
CA ILE A 332 -17.51 -8.23 0.31
C ILE A 332 -18.61 -9.05 0.97
N LEU A 333 -19.84 -8.55 0.97
CA LEU A 333 -20.98 -9.23 1.56
C LEU A 333 -21.37 -10.46 0.73
N LYS A 334 -21.57 -11.59 1.40
CA LYS A 334 -22.24 -12.77 0.84
C LYS A 334 -23.69 -12.43 0.46
N ASP A 335 -24.29 -13.13 -0.48
CA ASP A 335 -25.61 -12.79 -1.01
C ASP A 335 -26.71 -12.73 0.07
N HIS A 336 -26.72 -13.68 0.99
CA HIS A 336 -27.70 -13.69 2.09
C HIS A 336 -27.51 -12.52 3.08
N LEU A 337 -26.27 -12.02 3.27
CA LEU A 337 -25.97 -10.88 4.14
C LEU A 337 -26.44 -9.54 3.53
N ARG A 338 -26.57 -9.46 2.22
CA ARG A 338 -27.13 -8.28 1.53
C ARG A 338 -28.62 -8.06 1.81
N LYS A 339 -29.30 -9.09 2.34
CA LYS A 339 -30.72 -9.04 2.73
C LYS A 339 -30.93 -8.58 4.17
N LEU A 340 -29.86 -8.43 4.94
CA LEU A 340 -29.91 -7.94 6.31
C LEU A 340 -30.23 -6.44 6.37
N SER A 341 -30.50 -5.94 7.58
CA SER A 341 -30.64 -4.52 7.82
C SER A 341 -29.40 -3.74 7.39
N TYR A 342 -29.57 -2.46 7.06
CA TYR A 342 -28.44 -1.60 6.69
C TYR A 342 -27.35 -1.57 7.79
N GLU A 343 -27.76 -1.56 9.05
CA GLU A 343 -26.85 -1.60 10.21
C GLU A 343 -26.02 -2.89 10.25
N ASP A 344 -26.68 -4.03 10.05
CA ASP A 344 -25.99 -5.32 10.02
C ASP A 344 -25.03 -5.43 8.83
N GLN A 345 -25.42 -4.90 7.66
CA GLN A 345 -24.52 -4.82 6.51
C GLN A 345 -23.28 -3.96 6.80
N LEU A 346 -23.45 -2.79 7.46
CA LEU A 346 -22.34 -1.95 7.87
C LEU A 346 -21.41 -2.65 8.86
N ARG A 347 -21.97 -3.45 9.79
CA ARG A 347 -21.18 -4.27 10.72
C ARG A 347 -20.26 -5.23 9.95
N PHE A 348 -20.75 -5.96 8.95
CA PHE A 348 -19.92 -6.84 8.12
C PHE A 348 -18.92 -6.07 7.26
N LYS A 349 -19.31 -4.93 6.69
CA LYS A 349 -18.42 -4.06 5.89
C LYS A 349 -17.28 -3.45 6.70
N SER A 350 -17.44 -3.29 8.02
CA SER A 350 -16.40 -2.79 8.92
C SER A 350 -15.42 -3.87 9.39
N LYS A 351 -15.75 -5.16 9.22
CA LYS A 351 -14.82 -6.26 9.50
C LYS A 351 -13.67 -6.23 8.50
N THR A 352 -12.57 -6.86 8.86
CA THR A 352 -11.39 -7.01 7.99
C THR A 352 -11.76 -7.76 6.70
N GLY A 353 -12.74 -8.65 6.76
CA GLY A 353 -13.33 -9.31 5.60
C GLY A 353 -13.21 -10.82 5.61
N ARG A 354 -13.69 -11.45 4.54
CA ARG A 354 -13.55 -12.86 4.27
C ARG A 354 -12.34 -13.13 3.39
N GLU A 355 -11.88 -14.35 3.40
CA GLU A 355 -10.79 -14.86 2.57
C GLU A 355 -10.91 -14.43 1.11
N PHE A 356 -9.80 -13.94 0.56
CA PHE A 356 -9.66 -13.57 -0.85
C PHE A 356 -9.55 -14.82 -1.73
N ILE A 357 -10.08 -14.77 -2.93
CA ILE A 357 -10.03 -15.91 -3.87
C ILE A 357 -8.57 -16.33 -4.14
N GLY A 358 -8.31 -17.64 -4.10
CA GLY A 358 -6.96 -18.19 -4.31
C GLY A 358 -6.04 -18.13 -3.09
N VAL A 359 -6.58 -17.77 -1.94
CA VAL A 359 -5.91 -17.83 -0.64
C VAL A 359 -6.53 -18.93 0.21
N GLU A 360 -5.76 -19.60 0.98
CA GLU A 360 -6.21 -20.36 2.15
C GLU A 360 -5.77 -19.60 3.39
N LEU A 361 -6.73 -19.19 4.22
CA LEU A 361 -6.53 -18.39 5.42
C LEU A 361 -7.03 -19.16 6.64
N LYS A 362 -6.23 -19.16 7.70
CA LYS A 362 -6.60 -19.66 9.01
C LYS A 362 -6.30 -18.62 10.07
N VAL A 363 -7.03 -18.71 11.19
CA VAL A 363 -6.68 -18.01 12.41
C VAL A 363 -6.36 -19.07 13.45
N VAL A 364 -5.12 -19.08 13.96
CA VAL A 364 -4.62 -20.15 14.82
C VAL A 364 -4.16 -19.62 16.18
N ASN A 365 -4.40 -20.42 17.22
CA ASN A 365 -3.89 -20.14 18.56
C ASN A 365 -2.38 -20.44 18.67
N ASP A 366 -1.78 -20.19 19.83
CA ASP A 366 -0.34 -20.44 20.06
C ASP A 366 0.09 -21.91 19.95
N ARG A 367 -0.86 -22.86 19.90
CA ARG A 367 -0.62 -24.28 19.65
C ARG A 367 -0.70 -24.65 18.17
N GLY A 368 -1.04 -23.68 17.29
CA GLY A 368 -1.24 -23.91 15.86
C GLY A 368 -2.61 -24.52 15.51
N GLU A 369 -3.54 -24.58 16.47
CA GLU A 369 -4.91 -25.06 16.26
C GLU A 369 -5.81 -23.92 15.78
N GLU A 370 -6.74 -24.22 14.85
CA GLU A 370 -7.71 -23.22 14.40
C GLU A 370 -8.62 -22.78 15.55
N ILE A 371 -8.82 -21.46 15.69
CA ILE A 371 -9.71 -20.90 16.71
C ILE A 371 -11.17 -21.17 16.40
N LYS A 372 -12.03 -21.02 17.41
CA LYS A 372 -13.48 -21.05 17.24
C LYS A 372 -13.98 -19.84 16.46
N LYS A 373 -15.00 -20.03 15.65
CA LYS A 373 -15.66 -18.97 14.89
C LYS A 373 -16.75 -18.26 15.72
N ASP A 374 -16.36 -17.77 16.91
CA ASP A 374 -17.27 -17.21 17.93
C ASP A 374 -17.08 -15.71 18.19
N GLU A 375 -16.26 -15.04 17.39
CA GLU A 375 -15.85 -13.62 17.54
C GLU A 375 -15.16 -13.30 18.89
N LYS A 376 -14.66 -14.32 19.61
CA LYS A 376 -14.07 -14.14 20.96
C LYS A 376 -12.67 -14.72 21.07
N GLU A 377 -12.48 -15.97 20.62
CA GLU A 377 -11.18 -16.60 20.66
C GLU A 377 -10.24 -15.88 19.68
N VAL A 378 -9.09 -15.43 20.21
CA VAL A 378 -8.11 -14.68 19.42
C VAL A 378 -6.99 -15.61 18.97
N GLY A 379 -6.58 -15.48 17.71
CA GLY A 379 -5.43 -16.19 17.16
C GLY A 379 -4.68 -15.35 16.15
N GLU A 380 -3.56 -15.88 15.67
CA GLU A 380 -2.76 -15.26 14.62
C GLU A 380 -3.29 -15.66 13.24
N ILE A 381 -3.43 -14.68 12.33
CA ILE A 381 -3.76 -14.95 10.93
C ILE A 381 -2.55 -15.61 10.27
N ILE A 382 -2.77 -16.77 9.67
CA ILE A 382 -1.82 -17.43 8.77
C ILE A 382 -2.44 -17.62 7.40
N ALA A 383 -1.61 -17.57 6.37
CA ALA A 383 -2.11 -17.68 4.99
C ALA A 383 -1.15 -18.45 4.10
N ARG A 384 -1.71 -19.13 3.07
CA ARG A 384 -0.95 -19.72 1.96
C ARG A 384 -1.69 -19.56 0.64
N GLY A 385 -0.96 -19.67 -0.45
CA GLY A 385 -1.51 -19.54 -1.80
C GLY A 385 -0.51 -18.94 -2.77
N ASP A 386 -0.85 -18.93 -4.05
CA ASP A 386 0.03 -18.43 -5.12
C ASP A 386 0.30 -16.92 -5.04
N ILE A 387 -0.42 -16.17 -4.21
CA ILE A 387 -0.19 -14.75 -3.97
C ILE A 387 0.85 -14.48 -2.85
N VAL A 388 1.23 -15.51 -2.08
CA VAL A 388 2.19 -15.37 -0.98
C VAL A 388 3.60 -15.29 -1.53
N THR A 389 4.38 -14.33 -1.02
CA THR A 389 5.78 -14.09 -1.38
C THR A 389 6.64 -15.35 -1.30
N LYS A 390 7.73 -15.37 -2.07
CA LYS A 390 8.80 -16.37 -1.92
C LYS A 390 9.70 -16.11 -0.70
N GLY A 391 9.55 -14.97 -0.03
CA GLY A 391 10.35 -14.57 1.12
C GLY A 391 10.99 -13.19 0.95
N TYR A 392 12.02 -12.95 1.73
CA TYR A 392 12.73 -11.68 1.80
C TYR A 392 14.09 -11.75 1.10
N TRP A 393 14.38 -10.73 0.29
CA TRP A 393 15.63 -10.60 -0.46
C TRP A 393 16.84 -10.64 0.49
N LYS A 394 17.77 -11.58 0.23
CA LYS A 394 18.99 -11.79 1.05
C LYS A 394 18.76 -12.05 2.56
N LEU A 395 17.54 -12.41 2.97
CA LEU A 395 17.20 -12.64 4.37
C LEU A 395 16.55 -14.04 4.57
N PRO A 396 17.30 -15.16 4.38
CA PRO A 396 16.76 -16.49 4.47
C PRO A 396 16.22 -16.81 5.89
N GLU A 397 16.93 -16.40 6.95
CA GLU A 397 16.48 -16.63 8.33
C GLU A 397 15.15 -15.91 8.65
N GLU A 398 14.95 -14.69 8.12
CA GLU A 398 13.70 -13.95 8.30
C GLU A 398 12.56 -14.58 7.46
N THR A 399 12.91 -15.16 6.33
CA THR A 399 11.97 -15.93 5.51
C THR A 399 11.48 -17.16 6.26
N GLU A 400 12.40 -17.98 6.82
CA GLU A 400 12.07 -19.17 7.59
C GLU A 400 11.24 -18.85 8.86
N LYS A 401 11.52 -17.71 9.51
CA LYS A 401 10.74 -17.26 10.67
C LYS A 401 9.30 -16.88 10.29
N SER A 402 9.13 -16.32 9.11
CA SER A 402 7.82 -15.80 8.65
C SER A 402 7.00 -16.84 7.89
N ILE A 403 7.66 -17.74 7.15
CA ILE A 403 7.00 -18.79 6.36
C ILE A 403 7.42 -20.14 6.95
N ARG A 404 6.45 -20.85 7.56
CA ARG A 404 6.67 -22.14 8.24
C ARG A 404 5.71 -23.17 7.66
N ASP A 405 6.21 -24.32 7.25
CA ASP A 405 5.40 -25.41 6.67
C ASP A 405 4.47 -24.93 5.52
N GLY A 406 4.95 -23.96 4.72
CA GLY A 406 4.20 -23.35 3.61
C GLY A 406 3.16 -22.31 4.02
N TRP A 407 3.05 -21.96 5.31
CA TRP A 407 2.17 -20.92 5.82
C TRP A 407 2.94 -19.66 6.17
N LEU A 408 2.48 -18.53 5.68
CA LEU A 408 2.93 -17.21 6.10
C LEU A 408 2.24 -16.84 7.41
N TYR A 409 3.01 -16.61 8.45
CA TYR A 409 2.56 -16.05 9.72
C TYR A 409 2.59 -14.53 9.64
N THR A 410 1.41 -13.90 9.68
CA THR A 410 1.29 -12.46 9.41
C THR A 410 1.73 -11.57 10.56
N GLY A 411 1.72 -12.11 11.79
CA GLY A 411 1.90 -11.34 13.01
C GLY A 411 0.69 -10.48 13.38
N ASP A 412 -0.43 -10.60 12.67
CA ASP A 412 -1.67 -9.90 12.97
C ASP A 412 -2.64 -10.85 13.70
N LEU A 413 -3.18 -10.38 14.84
CA LEU A 413 -4.11 -11.12 15.68
C LEU A 413 -5.55 -10.80 15.28
N ALA A 414 -6.39 -11.82 15.22
CA ALA A 414 -7.77 -11.67 14.79
C ALA A 414 -8.72 -12.64 15.54
N VAL A 415 -9.99 -12.31 15.49
CA VAL A 415 -11.13 -13.20 15.75
C VAL A 415 -11.82 -13.53 14.45
N MET A 416 -12.62 -14.60 14.41
CA MET A 416 -13.42 -15.00 13.25
C MET A 416 -14.85 -15.23 13.67
N ASP A 417 -15.81 -14.85 12.81
CA ASP A 417 -17.23 -15.14 13.01
C ASP A 417 -17.65 -16.45 12.33
N GLU A 418 -18.89 -16.88 12.57
CA GLU A 418 -19.48 -18.08 11.96
C GLU A 418 -19.57 -18.00 10.43
N GLU A 419 -19.63 -16.78 9.89
CA GLU A 419 -19.65 -16.50 8.45
C GLU A 419 -18.25 -16.52 7.80
N GLY A 420 -17.18 -16.69 8.62
CA GLY A 420 -15.79 -16.71 8.14
C GLY A 420 -15.20 -15.32 7.87
N TYR A 421 -15.82 -14.27 8.39
CA TYR A 421 -15.21 -12.94 8.36
C TYR A 421 -14.26 -12.78 9.52
N VAL A 422 -13.04 -12.37 9.23
CA VAL A 422 -12.05 -12.03 10.25
C VAL A 422 -12.18 -10.58 10.68
N THR A 423 -11.86 -10.31 11.93
CA THR A 423 -11.71 -8.97 12.48
C THR A 423 -10.37 -8.90 13.18
N ILE A 424 -9.45 -8.07 12.66
CA ILE A 424 -8.15 -7.83 13.30
C ILE A 424 -8.41 -7.11 14.62
N VAL A 425 -7.82 -7.66 15.68
CA VAL A 425 -7.89 -7.09 17.02
C VAL A 425 -6.63 -6.33 17.38
N ASP A 426 -5.46 -6.78 16.93
CA ASP A 426 -4.17 -6.07 17.08
C ASP A 426 -3.05 -6.72 16.26
N ARG A 427 -1.86 -6.13 16.34
CA ARG A 427 -0.61 -6.81 16.00
C ARG A 427 -0.02 -7.51 17.22
N LYS A 428 0.48 -8.71 17.05
CA LYS A 428 1.10 -9.49 18.13
C LYS A 428 2.16 -8.69 18.91
N LYS A 429 2.94 -7.85 18.22
CA LYS A 429 3.97 -6.96 18.78
C LYS A 429 3.45 -5.66 19.40
N ASP A 430 2.22 -5.26 19.12
CA ASP A 430 1.63 -4.00 19.62
C ASP A 430 0.60 -4.25 20.73
N MET A 431 0.24 -5.53 20.97
CA MET A 431 -0.56 -5.98 22.11
C MET A 431 0.10 -5.54 23.41
N ILE A 432 -0.69 -5.06 24.34
CA ILE A 432 -0.25 -4.53 25.64
C ILE A 432 -0.53 -5.57 26.71
N LEU A 433 0.50 -5.98 27.44
CA LEU A 433 0.34 -6.92 28.54
C LEU A 433 0.31 -6.17 29.87
N THR A 434 -0.88 -5.90 30.39
CA THR A 434 -1.07 -5.16 31.63
C THR A 434 -1.59 -6.04 32.75
N GLY A 435 -0.78 -6.25 33.79
CA GLY A 435 -1.16 -7.09 34.93
C GLY A 435 -1.46 -8.56 34.58
N GLY A 436 -0.87 -9.09 33.53
CA GLY A 436 -1.11 -10.45 33.04
C GLY A 436 -2.28 -10.58 32.05
N GLU A 437 -3.00 -9.48 31.77
CA GLU A 437 -4.12 -9.45 30.85
C GLU A 437 -3.73 -8.80 29.52
N ASN A 438 -4.16 -9.42 28.42
CA ASN A 438 -3.96 -8.88 27.07
C ASN A 438 -4.93 -7.73 26.80
N VAL A 439 -4.39 -6.57 26.44
CA VAL A 439 -5.17 -5.42 25.96
C VAL A 439 -4.77 -5.13 24.53
N TYR A 440 -5.75 -5.19 23.66
CA TYR A 440 -5.57 -4.89 22.25
C TYR A 440 -5.67 -3.40 22.01
N SER A 441 -4.60 -2.82 21.48
CA SER A 441 -4.52 -1.35 21.27
C SER A 441 -5.64 -0.83 20.37
N THR A 442 -6.03 -1.59 19.37
CA THR A 442 -7.10 -1.25 18.43
C THR A 442 -8.49 -1.20 19.10
N GLU A 443 -8.76 -2.08 20.09
CA GLU A 443 -10.02 -2.04 20.86
C GLU A 443 -10.16 -0.71 21.60
N VAL A 444 -9.08 -0.26 22.21
CA VAL A 444 -9.05 1.02 22.95
C VAL A 444 -9.15 2.20 22.00
N GLU A 445 -8.46 2.14 20.85
CA GLU A 445 -8.54 3.18 19.81
C GLU A 445 -9.95 3.34 19.26
N ASN A 446 -10.67 2.24 19.03
CA ASN A 446 -12.07 2.30 18.58
C ASN A 446 -12.97 3.07 19.55
N ILE A 447 -12.79 2.87 20.85
CA ILE A 447 -13.54 3.63 21.87
C ILE A 447 -13.11 5.11 21.88
N LEU A 448 -11.81 5.39 21.77
CA LEU A 448 -11.30 6.75 21.70
C LEU A 448 -11.87 7.52 20.49
N TYR A 449 -11.95 6.87 19.31
CA TYR A 449 -12.54 7.47 18.12
C TYR A 449 -14.04 7.82 18.25
N MET A 450 -14.77 7.20 19.18
CA MET A 450 -16.16 7.55 19.48
C MET A 450 -16.28 8.84 20.29
N HIS A 451 -15.19 9.32 20.88
CA HIS A 451 -15.22 10.56 21.67
C HIS A 451 -15.35 11.79 20.74
N PRO A 452 -16.33 12.69 20.99
CA PRO A 452 -16.67 13.78 20.06
C PRO A 452 -15.52 14.74 19.77
N ALA A 453 -14.61 14.95 20.72
CA ALA A 453 -13.48 15.88 20.58
C ALA A 453 -12.25 15.26 19.90
N ILE A 454 -12.16 13.94 19.73
CA ILE A 454 -10.97 13.29 19.19
C ILE A 454 -11.04 13.24 17.65
N LEU A 455 -9.98 13.72 17.01
CA LEU A 455 -9.78 13.65 15.57
C LEU A 455 -9.02 12.35 15.19
N GLU A 456 -7.89 12.10 15.88
CA GLU A 456 -7.04 10.94 15.69
C GLU A 456 -6.51 10.43 17.03
N CYS A 457 -6.24 9.13 17.11
CA CYS A 457 -5.61 8.55 18.29
C CYS A 457 -4.68 7.39 17.93
N ALA A 458 -3.76 7.11 18.85
CA ALA A 458 -2.95 5.90 18.89
C ALA A 458 -2.87 5.41 20.33
N VAL A 459 -2.83 4.10 20.51
CA VAL A 459 -2.69 3.47 21.83
C VAL A 459 -1.42 2.62 21.86
N VAL A 460 -0.64 2.78 22.91
CA VAL A 460 0.62 2.04 23.12
C VAL A 460 0.77 1.58 24.57
N GLY A 461 1.49 0.50 24.76
CA GLY A 461 1.96 0.08 26.09
C GLY A 461 3.16 0.90 26.52
N VAL A 462 3.11 1.46 27.73
CA VAL A 462 4.23 2.17 28.35
C VAL A 462 4.68 1.44 29.60
N PRO A 463 5.97 1.55 30.02
CA PRO A 463 6.46 0.90 31.23
C PRO A 463 5.65 1.29 32.47
N ASP A 464 5.26 0.31 33.30
CA ASP A 464 4.58 0.52 34.56
C ASP A 464 5.15 -0.41 35.63
N GLN A 465 5.51 0.15 36.79
CA GLN A 465 6.16 -0.62 37.88
C GLN A 465 5.24 -1.68 38.50
N LYS A 466 3.93 -1.46 38.49
CA LYS A 466 2.95 -2.35 39.12
C LYS A 466 2.42 -3.39 38.15
N TRP A 467 2.16 -2.98 36.91
CA TRP A 467 1.43 -3.79 35.92
C TRP A 467 2.31 -4.34 34.80
N GLY A 468 3.63 -4.03 34.80
CA GLY A 468 4.56 -4.30 33.71
C GLY A 468 4.39 -3.31 32.57
N GLU A 469 3.21 -3.28 31.99
CA GLU A 469 2.81 -2.26 31.01
C GLU A 469 1.51 -1.58 31.44
N ALA A 470 1.39 -0.28 31.13
CA ALA A 470 0.14 0.48 31.24
C ALA A 470 -0.34 0.94 29.87
N VAL A 471 -1.65 0.95 29.69
CA VAL A 471 -2.28 1.46 28.46
C VAL A 471 -2.21 2.99 28.44
N ARG A 472 -1.60 3.55 27.39
CA ARG A 472 -1.51 4.99 27.15
C ARG A 472 -2.16 5.36 25.82
N GLY A 473 -3.12 6.27 25.87
CA GLY A 473 -3.68 6.92 24.68
C GLY A 473 -2.85 8.14 24.28
N ILE A 474 -2.64 8.36 22.98
CA ILE A 474 -2.06 9.58 22.41
C ILE A 474 -3.09 10.10 21.43
N VAL A 475 -3.57 11.33 21.63
CA VAL A 475 -4.72 11.86 20.90
C VAL A 475 -4.43 13.20 20.25
N VAL A 476 -5.03 13.42 19.07
CA VAL A 476 -5.15 14.69 18.38
C VAL A 476 -6.60 15.14 18.50
N LEU A 477 -6.83 16.35 19.01
CA LEU A 477 -8.17 16.91 19.14
C LEU A 477 -8.63 17.55 17.82
N LYS A 478 -9.94 17.54 17.57
CA LYS A 478 -10.54 18.28 16.45
C LYS A 478 -10.31 19.79 16.63
N PRO A 479 -10.17 20.56 15.56
CA PRO A 479 -10.01 22.00 15.63
C PRO A 479 -11.09 22.66 16.48
N GLY A 480 -10.65 23.48 17.45
CA GLY A 480 -11.55 24.20 18.35
C GLY A 480 -12.19 23.37 19.48
N GLN A 481 -11.99 22.06 19.52
CA GLN A 481 -12.46 21.21 20.61
C GLN A 481 -11.46 21.18 21.77
N LYS A 482 -11.98 20.92 22.97
CA LYS A 482 -11.18 20.74 24.19
C LYS A 482 -11.67 19.50 24.91
N ALA A 483 -10.78 18.78 25.52
CA ALA A 483 -11.05 17.68 26.43
C ALA A 483 -9.85 17.51 27.37
N THR A 484 -10.12 17.12 28.60
CA THR A 484 -9.08 16.79 29.58
C THR A 484 -8.74 15.30 29.55
N GLU A 485 -7.58 14.94 30.05
CA GLU A 485 -7.17 13.56 30.24
C GLU A 485 -8.22 12.76 31.04
N GLY A 486 -8.70 13.33 32.17
CA GLY A 486 -9.67 12.69 33.03
C GLY A 486 -11.01 12.41 32.34
N GLU A 487 -11.53 13.35 31.54
CA GLU A 487 -12.77 13.17 30.76
C GLU A 487 -12.64 12.04 29.75
N ILE A 488 -11.53 11.97 29.01
CA ILE A 488 -11.30 10.91 28.01
C ILE A 488 -11.15 9.55 28.70
N ILE A 489 -10.40 9.47 29.80
CA ILE A 489 -10.24 8.22 30.57
C ILE A 489 -11.60 7.76 31.11
N GLN A 490 -12.40 8.67 31.66
CA GLN A 490 -13.72 8.34 32.17
C GLN A 490 -14.66 7.86 31.06
N PHE A 491 -14.63 8.52 29.91
CA PHE A 491 -15.38 8.10 28.71
C PHE A 491 -15.06 6.65 28.29
N CYS A 492 -13.77 6.29 28.35
CA CYS A 492 -13.33 4.92 28.06
C CYS A 492 -13.82 3.93 29.13
N LYS A 493 -13.69 4.25 30.43
CA LYS A 493 -14.10 3.38 31.52
C LYS A 493 -15.59 3.05 31.53
N GLU A 494 -16.42 3.93 30.99
CA GLU A 494 -17.88 3.71 30.86
C GLU A 494 -18.23 2.75 29.74
N ARG A 495 -17.28 2.47 28.80
CA ARG A 495 -17.54 1.72 27.57
C ARG A 495 -16.71 0.45 27.42
N MET A 496 -15.75 0.24 28.33
CA MET A 496 -14.89 -0.93 28.33
C MET A 496 -14.49 -1.36 29.74
N ALA A 497 -13.94 -2.56 29.89
CA ALA A 497 -13.41 -3.03 31.15
C ALA A 497 -12.31 -2.08 31.68
N HIS A 498 -12.34 -1.76 32.96
CA HIS A 498 -11.47 -0.74 33.58
C HIS A 498 -9.98 -1.03 33.43
N TYR A 499 -9.57 -2.31 33.33
CA TYR A 499 -8.16 -2.67 33.12
C TYR A 499 -7.69 -2.34 31.71
N LYS A 500 -8.60 -2.35 30.72
CA LYS A 500 -8.31 -1.99 29.33
C LYS A 500 -8.27 -0.47 29.10
N ALA A 501 -8.99 0.31 29.93
CA ALA A 501 -9.06 1.75 29.75
C ALA A 501 -7.69 2.39 29.94
N PRO A 502 -7.35 3.43 29.15
CA PRO A 502 -6.09 4.16 29.29
C PRO A 502 -5.84 4.61 30.73
N LYS A 503 -4.62 4.46 31.18
CA LYS A 503 -4.16 5.00 32.47
C LYS A 503 -3.67 6.43 32.34
N SER A 504 -3.30 6.83 31.13
CA SER A 504 -2.88 8.19 30.80
C SER A 504 -3.21 8.55 29.34
N ILE A 505 -3.40 9.85 29.09
CA ILE A 505 -3.62 10.42 27.75
C ILE A 505 -2.56 11.50 27.49
N GLY A 506 -1.88 11.38 26.35
CA GLY A 506 -1.01 12.42 25.82
C GLY A 506 -1.71 13.19 24.71
N PHE A 507 -1.59 14.51 24.70
CA PHE A 507 -2.11 15.36 23.63
C PHE A 507 -0.98 15.78 22.70
N VAL A 508 -1.21 15.67 21.40
CA VAL A 508 -0.25 16.04 20.35
C VAL A 508 -0.97 16.78 19.21
N ASP A 509 -0.24 17.63 18.49
CA ASP A 509 -0.79 18.33 17.33
C ASP A 509 -0.95 17.41 16.13
N ALA A 510 -0.08 16.40 15.98
CA ALA A 510 -0.13 15.38 14.94
C ALA A 510 0.51 14.07 15.40
N LEU A 511 0.01 12.94 14.92
CA LEU A 511 0.62 11.64 15.15
C LEU A 511 1.73 11.37 14.13
N PRO A 512 2.88 10.78 14.55
CA PRO A 512 3.95 10.40 13.63
C PRO A 512 3.46 9.32 12.65
N ARG A 513 3.91 9.42 11.40
CA ARG A 513 3.48 8.52 10.32
C ARG A 513 4.66 7.83 9.66
N THR A 514 4.41 6.64 9.18
CA THR A 514 5.33 5.93 8.28
C THR A 514 5.30 6.59 6.90
N GLY A 515 6.27 6.28 6.05
CA GLY A 515 6.28 6.74 4.66
C GLY A 515 5.05 6.34 3.84
N SER A 516 4.31 5.29 4.24
CA SER A 516 3.03 4.89 3.65
C SER A 516 1.81 5.65 4.22
N GLY A 517 2.01 6.56 5.17
CA GLY A 517 0.95 7.36 5.79
C GLY A 517 0.27 6.71 7.01
N LYS A 518 0.66 5.50 7.41
CA LYS A 518 0.16 4.82 8.62
C LYS A 518 0.75 5.44 9.90
N ILE A 519 0.00 5.41 10.99
CA ILE A 519 0.51 5.86 12.30
C ILE A 519 1.71 4.99 12.72
N HIS A 520 2.80 5.64 13.10
CA HIS A 520 4.05 4.97 13.48
C HIS A 520 4.06 4.64 14.99
N LYS A 521 3.23 3.66 15.41
CA LYS A 521 3.11 3.23 16.82
C LYS A 521 4.46 2.84 17.44
N LYS A 522 5.34 2.18 16.68
CA LYS A 522 6.68 1.81 17.17
C LYS A 522 7.45 3.03 17.65
N GLY A 523 7.52 4.09 16.86
CA GLY A 523 8.23 5.32 17.26
C GLY A 523 7.61 5.98 18.50
N LEU A 524 6.27 5.98 18.60
CA LEU A 524 5.58 6.45 19.81
C LEU A 524 5.95 5.61 21.03
N ARG A 525 5.86 4.29 20.92
CA ARG A 525 6.17 3.37 22.02
C ARG A 525 7.63 3.46 22.44
N ASP A 526 8.57 3.39 21.50
CA ASP A 526 10.00 3.34 21.77
C ASP A 526 10.49 4.58 22.53
N SER A 527 9.85 5.74 22.37
CA SER A 527 10.16 6.95 23.14
C SER A 527 9.91 6.81 24.64
N TYR A 528 8.94 5.98 25.06
CA TYR A 528 8.63 5.72 26.47
C TYR A 528 9.48 4.59 27.06
N TRP A 529 10.01 3.70 26.19
CA TRP A 529 10.85 2.58 26.60
C TRP A 529 12.34 2.91 26.62
N ALA A 530 12.73 4.12 26.27
CA ALA A 530 14.12 4.57 26.32
C ALA A 530 14.65 4.49 27.78
N GLY A 531 15.66 3.63 28.02
CA GLY A 531 16.22 3.39 29.34
C GLY A 531 15.61 2.25 30.14
N TYR A 532 14.65 1.54 29.61
CA TYR A 532 14.11 0.31 30.19
C TYR A 532 14.59 -0.92 29.41
N GLU A 533 15.01 -1.98 30.12
CA GLU A 533 15.21 -3.28 29.48
C GLU A 533 13.85 -3.83 29.01
N LYS A 534 13.69 -3.98 27.70
CA LYS A 534 12.48 -4.55 27.12
C LYS A 534 12.41 -6.01 27.50
N LYS A 535 11.48 -6.40 28.38
CA LYS A 535 11.09 -7.80 28.51
C LYS A 535 10.42 -8.19 27.20
N VAL A 536 11.13 -9.01 26.42
CA VAL A 536 10.60 -9.63 25.20
C VAL A 536 9.52 -10.60 25.62
N HIS A 537 8.29 -10.42 25.18
CA HIS A 537 7.22 -11.40 25.27
C HIS A 537 7.21 -12.26 24.02
#